data_d4c7b1a8d627777d8a5d3b38fa24d8c6
#
_entry.id   d4c7b1a8d627777d8a5d3b38fa24d8c6
#
_cell.length_a   1.000
_cell.length_b   1.000
_cell.length_c   1.000
_cell.angle_alpha   90.00
_cell.angle_beta   90.00
_cell.angle_gamma   90.00
#
_symmetry.space_group_name_H-M   'P 1'
#
loop_
_entity.id
_entity.type
_entity.pdbx_description
1 polymer ?
#
loop_
_entity_poly.entity_id
_entity_poly.type
_entity_poly.pdbx_seq_one_letter_code
_entity_poly.pdbx_strand_id
1 'polypeptide(L)'
;MQKKISIIITLFFICILASWFIQRQAALYDVPVIEIERVRIEEDQQLITGRLMNTDQKGEVISLSAPYQKNQIETANIATRQIYLVQMHGDEWQLVSKKNDGWLFFFTSIFIGTMLLIGGKQGVFALGSLIVNIVLLLLLLLLFAKTEGISLLNIAILFVVIGIIVSILALDGWNRSSIIKISAAVTSVFLAFFICLLTMNHWKDKGLRYEELNYLTRPYRSVFLSSVLIGTAGGTLDTVITVIATLEELTKQQPKISAKQLWLSGRQVGRDVIGSMANILLFVYISGAIPSLLLYLGNQWSFKETVEQHLSLEFLRVIAGSLGIVLSIPIAVLFFLAVRRLKK
;
A
#
# COMPACT_ATOMS: atom_id res chain seq x y z
N MET A 1 30.69 -13.24 10.77
CA MET A 1 30.14 -11.90 10.49
C MET A 1 30.58 -11.40 9.10
N GLN A 2 31.89 -11.42 8.79
CA GLN A 2 32.43 -10.95 7.49
C GLN A 2 31.82 -11.63 6.25
N LYS A 3 31.64 -12.99 6.23
CA LYS A 3 31.01 -13.70 5.11
C LYS A 3 29.56 -13.24 4.82
N LYS A 4 28.76 -12.97 5.86
CA LYS A 4 27.39 -12.47 5.68
C LYS A 4 27.35 -11.07 5.10
N ILE A 5 28.26 -10.19 5.58
CA ILE A 5 28.40 -8.82 5.06
C ILE A 5 28.83 -8.84 3.58
N SER A 6 29.80 -9.69 3.22
CA SER A 6 30.24 -9.85 1.83
C SER A 6 29.10 -10.31 0.92
N ILE A 7 28.28 -11.28 1.36
CA ILE A 7 27.11 -11.75 0.59
C ILE A 7 26.10 -10.61 0.37
N ILE A 8 25.82 -9.81 1.41
CA ILE A 8 24.88 -8.68 1.31
C ILE A 8 25.39 -7.64 0.31
N ILE A 9 26.67 -7.28 0.38
CA ILE A 9 27.29 -6.32 -0.55
C ILE A 9 27.24 -6.85 -1.99
N THR A 10 27.55 -8.13 -2.19
CA THR A 10 27.51 -8.76 -3.52
C THR A 10 26.09 -8.77 -4.09
N LEU A 11 25.09 -9.15 -3.29
CA LEU A 11 23.68 -9.11 -3.72
C LEU A 11 23.23 -7.69 -4.05
N PHE A 12 23.60 -6.71 -3.24
CA PHE A 12 23.28 -5.30 -3.50
C PHE A 12 23.87 -4.83 -4.84
N PHE A 13 25.11 -5.19 -5.12
CA PHE A 13 25.77 -4.84 -6.37
C PHE A 13 25.12 -5.52 -7.58
N ILE A 14 24.75 -6.79 -7.45
CA ILE A 14 23.99 -7.53 -8.48
C ILE A 14 22.63 -6.85 -8.74
N CYS A 15 21.92 -6.43 -7.70
CA CYS A 15 20.64 -5.71 -7.85
C CYS A 15 20.81 -4.38 -8.60
N ILE A 16 21.90 -3.64 -8.34
CA ILE A 16 22.19 -2.39 -9.07
C ILE A 16 22.44 -2.68 -10.55
N LEU A 17 23.28 -3.67 -10.87
CA LEU A 17 23.58 -4.03 -12.26
C LEU A 17 22.34 -4.52 -13.00
N ALA A 18 21.55 -5.37 -12.37
CA ALA A 18 20.29 -5.85 -12.95
C ALA A 18 19.28 -4.71 -13.17
N SER A 19 19.16 -3.80 -12.22
CA SER A 19 18.34 -2.60 -12.33
C SER A 19 18.73 -1.73 -13.52
N TRP A 20 20.03 -1.49 -13.66
CA TRP A 20 20.58 -0.72 -14.78
C TRP A 20 20.32 -1.41 -16.13
N PHE A 21 20.48 -2.74 -16.19
CA PHE A 21 20.20 -3.53 -17.38
C PHE A 21 18.70 -3.48 -17.74
N ILE A 22 17.81 -3.69 -16.78
CA ILE A 22 16.33 -3.62 -16.97
C ILE A 22 15.92 -2.23 -17.44
N GLN A 23 16.50 -1.16 -16.87
CA GLN A 23 16.18 0.20 -17.30
C GLN A 23 16.50 0.43 -18.78
N ARG A 24 17.55 -0.21 -19.32
CA ARG A 24 17.94 -0.09 -20.73
C ARG A 24 17.25 -1.07 -21.66
N GLN A 25 16.58 -2.08 -21.12
CA GLN A 25 15.91 -3.09 -21.94
C GLN A 25 14.57 -2.55 -22.44
N ALA A 26 14.42 -2.42 -23.76
CA ALA A 26 13.21 -1.93 -24.40
C ALA A 26 12.42 -3.05 -25.15
N ALA A 27 13.01 -4.25 -25.29
CA ALA A 27 12.44 -5.35 -26.08
C ALA A 27 11.12 -5.94 -25.52
N LEU A 28 10.81 -5.68 -24.25
CA LEU A 28 9.58 -6.17 -23.60
C LEU A 28 8.38 -5.21 -23.77
N TYR A 29 8.58 -4.11 -24.48
CA TYR A 29 7.54 -3.11 -24.71
C TYR A 29 6.97 -3.23 -26.12
N ASP A 30 5.64 -3.34 -26.20
CA ASP A 30 4.89 -3.30 -27.45
C ASP A 30 4.74 -1.87 -28.01
N VAL A 31 4.97 -0.87 -27.17
CA VAL A 31 4.94 0.55 -27.54
C VAL A 31 6.36 1.07 -27.82
N PRO A 32 6.53 2.07 -28.72
CA PRO A 32 7.83 2.64 -29.00
C PRO A 32 8.46 3.29 -27.74
N VAL A 33 9.74 3.03 -27.55
CA VAL A 33 10.55 3.54 -26.43
C VAL A 33 11.69 4.35 -26.99
N ILE A 34 11.94 5.55 -26.44
CA ILE A 34 13.03 6.45 -26.86
C ILE A 34 14.02 6.69 -25.72
N GLU A 35 15.30 6.79 -26.06
CA GLU A 35 16.32 7.38 -25.21
C GLU A 35 16.55 8.82 -25.64
N ILE A 36 16.43 9.77 -24.70
CA ILE A 36 16.58 11.20 -24.97
C ILE A 36 18.06 11.54 -25.18
N GLU A 37 18.41 12.05 -26.35
CA GLU A 37 19.77 12.45 -26.70
C GLU A 37 20.00 13.96 -26.43
N ARG A 38 19.02 14.79 -26.81
CA ARG A 38 19.13 16.26 -26.67
C ARG A 38 17.79 16.85 -26.24
N VAL A 39 17.87 17.89 -25.44
CA VAL A 39 16.73 18.71 -25.04
C VAL A 39 17.13 20.18 -25.24
N ARG A 40 16.30 20.94 -25.92
CA ARG A 40 16.37 22.40 -26.03
C ARG A 40 15.10 22.98 -25.47
N ILE A 41 15.24 24.00 -24.65
CA ILE A 41 14.10 24.75 -24.11
C ILE A 41 14.00 26.02 -24.92
N GLU A 42 12.87 26.20 -25.58
CA GLU A 42 12.53 27.39 -26.38
C GLU A 42 11.19 27.92 -25.86
N GLU A 43 11.23 29.10 -25.24
CA GLU A 43 10.06 29.76 -24.62
C GLU A 43 9.28 28.80 -23.70
N ASP A 44 8.08 28.37 -24.10
CA ASP A 44 7.17 27.52 -23.34
C ASP A 44 7.19 26.04 -23.80
N GLN A 45 8.18 25.64 -24.58
CA GLN A 45 8.29 24.26 -25.10
C GLN A 45 9.68 23.67 -24.90
N GLN A 46 9.72 22.36 -24.69
CA GLN A 46 10.92 21.53 -24.74
C GLN A 46 10.95 20.82 -26.09
N LEU A 47 11.92 21.16 -26.93
CA LEU A 47 12.23 20.41 -28.14
C LEU A 47 13.14 19.26 -27.79
N ILE A 48 12.66 18.04 -27.97
CA ILE A 48 13.31 16.82 -27.53
C ILE A 48 13.71 16.02 -28.75
N THR A 49 14.95 15.61 -28.82
CA THR A 49 15.45 14.65 -29.81
C THR A 49 15.84 13.38 -29.12
N GLY A 50 15.33 12.26 -29.57
CA GLY A 50 15.61 10.95 -28.96
C GLY A 50 15.71 9.85 -30.01
N ARG A 51 16.37 8.76 -29.64
CA ARG A 51 16.59 7.59 -30.50
C ARG A 51 15.64 6.47 -30.09
N LEU A 52 14.93 5.89 -31.06
CA LEU A 52 14.09 4.73 -30.86
C LEU A 52 14.92 3.49 -30.46
N MET A 53 14.50 2.82 -29.37
CA MET A 53 15.21 1.67 -28.80
C MET A 53 14.63 0.32 -29.20
N ASN A 54 13.37 0.31 -29.62
CA ASN A 54 12.62 -0.88 -30.05
C ASN A 54 11.83 -0.59 -31.33
N THR A 55 10.97 -1.49 -31.74
CA THR A 55 10.20 -1.47 -33.01
C THR A 55 11.05 -1.65 -34.26
N ASP A 56 10.40 -1.73 -35.43
CA ASP A 56 11.07 -1.88 -36.73
C ASP A 56 11.94 -0.68 -37.09
N GLN A 57 11.69 0.47 -36.47
CA GLN A 57 12.42 1.73 -36.65
C GLN A 57 13.53 1.93 -35.62
N LYS A 58 14.01 0.88 -34.98
CA LYS A 58 15.07 0.94 -33.99
C LYS A 58 16.32 1.63 -34.52
N GLY A 59 16.77 2.65 -33.81
CA GLY A 59 17.94 3.45 -34.17
C GLY A 59 17.59 4.77 -34.88
N GLU A 60 16.37 4.94 -35.35
CA GLU A 60 15.92 6.21 -35.92
C GLU A 60 15.87 7.31 -34.85
N VAL A 61 16.21 8.51 -35.27
CA VAL A 61 16.16 9.70 -34.43
C VAL A 61 14.85 10.44 -34.70
N ILE A 62 14.05 10.57 -33.67
CA ILE A 62 12.79 11.29 -33.75
C ILE A 62 12.86 12.60 -32.96
N SER A 63 12.11 13.59 -33.41
CA SER A 63 11.95 14.87 -32.74
C SER A 63 10.51 15.02 -32.27
N LEU A 64 10.33 15.51 -31.06
CA LEU A 64 9.02 15.74 -30.45
C LEU A 64 9.08 17.00 -29.58
N SER A 65 7.93 17.59 -29.33
CA SER A 65 7.81 18.74 -28.43
C SER A 65 6.98 18.40 -27.20
N ALA A 66 7.34 18.96 -26.06
CA ALA A 66 6.58 18.86 -24.83
C ALA A 66 6.44 20.25 -24.21
N PRO A 67 5.31 20.58 -23.58
CA PRO A 67 5.14 21.86 -22.91
C PRO A 67 6.18 22.03 -21.78
N TYR A 68 6.69 23.24 -21.63
CA TYR A 68 7.63 23.59 -20.57
C TYR A 68 7.31 24.96 -20.00
N GLN A 69 7.06 25.01 -18.70
CA GLN A 69 6.94 26.27 -17.98
C GLN A 69 7.75 26.18 -16.69
N LYS A 70 8.73 27.06 -16.55
CA LYS A 70 9.73 27.02 -15.47
C LYS A 70 9.14 27.02 -14.06
N ASN A 71 7.92 27.55 -13.89
CA ASN A 71 7.27 27.70 -12.58
C ASN A 71 6.05 26.78 -12.40
N GLN A 72 5.76 25.89 -13.34
CA GLN A 72 4.63 24.97 -13.24
C GLN A 72 5.12 23.56 -12.90
N ILE A 73 4.52 23.00 -11.86
CA ILE A 73 4.81 21.63 -11.36
C ILE A 73 4.42 20.57 -12.41
N GLU A 74 3.48 20.91 -13.30
CA GLU A 74 2.92 19.98 -14.29
C GLU A 74 3.86 19.72 -15.48
N THR A 75 4.80 20.62 -15.76
CA THR A 75 5.74 20.48 -16.87
C THR A 75 7.04 19.84 -16.37
N ALA A 76 7.22 18.55 -16.62
CA ALA A 76 8.42 17.84 -16.21
C ALA A 76 9.65 18.34 -16.95
N ASN A 77 10.70 18.71 -16.24
CA ASN A 77 12.00 18.96 -16.83
C ASN A 77 12.61 17.64 -17.33
N ILE A 78 12.62 17.45 -18.64
CA ILE A 78 13.13 16.26 -19.31
C ILE A 78 14.64 16.40 -19.48
N ALA A 79 15.40 15.39 -19.01
CA ALA A 79 16.84 15.40 -19.09
C ALA A 79 17.35 14.38 -20.11
N THR A 80 18.57 14.63 -20.63
CA THR A 80 19.28 13.68 -21.49
C THR A 80 19.52 12.33 -20.81
N ARG A 81 19.59 11.26 -21.58
CA ARG A 81 19.75 9.87 -21.13
C ARG A 81 18.56 9.29 -20.36
N GLN A 82 17.46 10.01 -20.27
CA GLN A 82 16.22 9.46 -19.75
C GLN A 82 15.51 8.66 -20.84
N ILE A 83 14.78 7.64 -20.43
CA ILE A 83 14.04 6.74 -21.34
C ILE A 83 12.56 6.98 -21.13
N TYR A 84 11.84 7.19 -22.24
CA TYR A 84 10.40 7.46 -22.26
C TYR A 84 9.68 6.53 -23.22
N LEU A 85 8.43 6.22 -22.88
CA LEU A 85 7.47 5.64 -23.81
C LEU A 85 6.87 6.77 -24.65
N VAL A 86 6.72 6.53 -25.94
CA VAL A 86 6.13 7.47 -26.89
C VAL A 86 5.01 6.82 -27.67
N GLN A 87 4.08 7.60 -28.13
CA GLN A 87 2.99 7.16 -28.98
C GLN A 87 2.83 8.13 -30.14
N MET A 88 2.51 7.59 -31.32
CA MET A 88 2.19 8.40 -32.49
C MET A 88 0.73 8.84 -32.44
N HIS A 89 0.47 10.12 -32.53
CA HIS A 89 -0.87 10.70 -32.60
C HIS A 89 -0.99 11.52 -33.90
N GLY A 90 -1.63 10.96 -34.92
CA GLY A 90 -1.54 11.49 -36.28
C GLY A 90 -0.11 11.34 -36.81
N ASP A 91 0.51 12.45 -37.22
CA ASP A 91 1.89 12.50 -37.71
C ASP A 91 2.91 12.99 -36.65
N GLU A 92 2.47 13.20 -35.40
CA GLU A 92 3.34 13.72 -34.34
C GLU A 92 3.60 12.69 -33.23
N TRP A 93 4.86 12.62 -32.79
CA TRP A 93 5.24 11.82 -31.64
C TRP A 93 4.94 12.56 -30.34
N GLN A 94 4.27 11.88 -29.40
CA GLN A 94 3.96 12.40 -28.07
C GLN A 94 4.58 11.55 -26.97
N LEU A 95 5.05 12.20 -25.91
CA LEU A 95 5.51 11.53 -24.71
C LEU A 95 4.31 10.97 -23.93
N VAL A 96 4.37 9.69 -23.57
CA VAL A 96 3.33 9.04 -22.78
C VAL A 96 3.75 8.98 -21.31
N SER A 97 4.89 8.38 -21.01
CA SER A 97 5.37 8.24 -19.65
C SER A 97 6.87 7.97 -19.60
N LYS A 98 7.48 8.28 -18.46
CA LYS A 98 8.88 7.96 -18.19
C LYS A 98 9.01 6.48 -17.82
N LYS A 99 9.98 5.79 -18.42
CA LYS A 99 10.32 4.41 -18.05
C LYS A 99 11.07 4.38 -16.72
N ASN A 100 10.50 3.76 -15.72
CA ASN A 100 11.05 3.70 -14.37
C ASN A 100 11.25 2.26 -13.85
N ASP A 101 11.24 1.26 -14.72
CA ASP A 101 11.31 -0.17 -14.36
C ASP A 101 12.56 -0.53 -13.56
N GLY A 102 13.68 0.07 -13.92
CA GLY A 102 14.93 -0.18 -13.21
C GLY A 102 14.83 0.21 -11.73
N TRP A 103 14.28 1.38 -11.43
CA TRP A 103 14.08 1.82 -10.06
C TRP A 103 13.08 0.94 -9.32
N LEU A 104 11.97 0.58 -9.98
CA LEU A 104 10.97 -0.32 -9.40
C LEU A 104 11.59 -1.68 -9.06
N PHE A 105 12.35 -2.26 -10.00
CA PHE A 105 13.07 -3.52 -9.80
C PHE A 105 14.08 -3.42 -8.64
N PHE A 106 14.84 -2.33 -8.58
CA PHE A 106 15.81 -2.10 -7.51
C PHE A 106 15.18 -2.09 -6.12
N PHE A 107 14.15 -1.28 -5.92
CA PHE A 107 13.46 -1.21 -4.62
C PHE A 107 12.76 -2.52 -4.25
N THR A 108 12.12 -3.18 -5.23
CA THR A 108 11.49 -4.48 -5.02
C THR A 108 12.52 -5.55 -4.65
N SER A 109 13.67 -5.56 -5.32
CA SER A 109 14.74 -6.52 -5.02
C SER A 109 15.36 -6.30 -3.64
N ILE A 110 15.55 -5.04 -3.24
CA ILE A 110 16.02 -4.70 -1.87
C ILE A 110 14.99 -5.16 -0.84
N PHE A 111 13.72 -4.86 -1.06
CA PHE A 111 12.64 -5.28 -0.16
C PHE A 111 12.62 -6.80 0.03
N ILE A 112 12.56 -7.56 -1.08
CA ILE A 112 12.58 -9.02 -1.04
C ILE A 112 13.84 -9.55 -0.38
N GLY A 113 15.02 -9.02 -0.78
CA GLY A 113 16.29 -9.42 -0.21
C GLY A 113 16.37 -9.20 1.29
N THR A 114 15.91 -8.05 1.76
CA THR A 114 15.87 -7.72 3.20
C THR A 114 14.92 -8.64 3.96
N MET A 115 13.73 -8.88 3.42
CA MET A 115 12.76 -9.82 4.01
C MET A 115 13.32 -11.24 4.15
N LEU A 116 14.04 -11.72 3.14
CA LEU A 116 14.65 -13.06 3.16
C LEU A 116 15.86 -13.15 4.10
N LEU A 117 16.71 -12.13 4.12
CA LEU A 117 17.92 -12.09 4.94
C LEU A 117 17.61 -11.98 6.44
N ILE A 118 16.66 -11.12 6.80
CA ILE A 118 16.29 -10.88 8.20
C ILE A 118 15.25 -11.90 8.67
N GLY A 119 14.21 -12.13 7.89
CA GLY A 119 13.08 -12.98 8.25
C GLY A 119 13.36 -14.48 8.10
N GLY A 120 14.37 -14.88 7.33
CA GLY A 120 14.67 -16.29 7.06
C GLY A 120 13.43 -17.06 6.56
N LYS A 121 13.09 -18.18 7.21
CA LYS A 121 11.90 -18.97 6.84
C LYS A 121 10.60 -18.19 7.00
N GLN A 122 10.47 -17.40 8.07
CA GLN A 122 9.28 -16.55 8.28
C GLN A 122 9.15 -15.48 7.22
N GLY A 123 10.28 -14.91 6.74
CA GLY A 123 10.30 -13.96 5.62
C GLY A 123 9.78 -14.58 4.32
N VAL A 124 10.11 -15.85 4.03
CA VAL A 124 9.55 -16.57 2.86
C VAL A 124 8.02 -16.71 2.98
N PHE A 125 7.52 -17.13 4.13
CA PHE A 125 6.07 -17.28 4.35
C PHE A 125 5.34 -15.93 4.31
N ALA A 126 5.95 -14.86 4.84
CA ALA A 126 5.40 -13.52 4.79
C ALA A 126 5.31 -13.01 3.34
N LEU A 127 6.37 -13.19 2.53
CA LEU A 127 6.36 -12.85 1.10
C LEU A 127 5.32 -13.69 0.34
N GLY A 128 5.24 -14.98 0.62
CA GLY A 128 4.23 -15.86 0.04
C GLY A 128 2.80 -15.38 0.35
N SER A 129 2.54 -15.03 1.61
CA SER A 129 1.26 -14.46 2.04
C SER A 129 0.95 -13.14 1.33
N LEU A 130 1.94 -12.25 1.20
CA LEU A 130 1.79 -10.98 0.47
C LEU A 130 1.38 -11.22 -0.98
N ILE A 131 2.08 -12.12 -1.69
CA ILE A 131 1.78 -12.45 -3.08
C ILE A 131 0.36 -13.04 -3.20
N VAL A 132 0.00 -13.98 -2.32
CA VAL A 132 -1.35 -14.58 -2.33
C VAL A 132 -2.41 -13.53 -2.08
N ASN A 133 -2.21 -12.59 -1.16
CA ASN A 133 -3.16 -11.51 -0.90
C ASN A 133 -3.27 -10.53 -2.09
N ILE A 134 -2.17 -10.22 -2.78
CA ILE A 134 -2.21 -9.40 -4.00
C ILE A 134 -3.00 -10.11 -5.09
N VAL A 135 -2.70 -11.39 -5.35
CA VAL A 135 -3.40 -12.19 -6.36
C VAL A 135 -4.89 -12.31 -6.01
N LEU A 136 -5.21 -12.56 -4.74
CA LEU A 136 -6.60 -12.62 -4.26
C LEU A 136 -7.34 -11.31 -4.53
N LEU A 137 -6.72 -10.16 -4.20
CA LEU A 137 -7.31 -8.85 -4.46
C LEU A 137 -7.58 -8.65 -5.95
N LEU A 138 -6.59 -8.94 -6.80
CA LEU A 138 -6.75 -8.80 -8.25
C LEU A 138 -7.85 -9.71 -8.81
N LEU A 139 -7.91 -10.96 -8.38
CA LEU A 139 -8.96 -11.90 -8.80
C LEU A 139 -10.35 -11.43 -8.37
N LEU A 140 -10.50 -10.92 -7.13
CA LEU A 140 -11.76 -10.40 -6.63
C LEU A 140 -12.18 -9.10 -7.36
N LEU A 141 -11.24 -8.24 -7.71
CA LEU A 141 -11.52 -7.06 -8.53
C LEU A 141 -11.91 -7.44 -9.97
N LEU A 142 -11.26 -8.44 -10.57
CA LEU A 142 -11.66 -8.98 -11.86
C LEU A 142 -13.06 -9.60 -11.83
N LEU A 143 -13.40 -10.30 -10.74
CA LEU A 143 -14.74 -10.83 -10.52
C LEU A 143 -15.77 -9.70 -10.44
N PHE A 144 -15.46 -8.65 -9.67
CA PHE A 144 -16.31 -7.45 -9.58
C PHE A 144 -16.53 -6.81 -10.96
N ALA A 145 -15.47 -6.66 -11.77
CA ALA A 145 -15.55 -6.04 -13.08
C ALA A 145 -16.39 -6.86 -14.09
N LYS A 146 -16.44 -8.19 -13.92
CA LYS A 146 -17.19 -9.09 -14.83
C LYS A 146 -18.62 -9.38 -14.39
N THR A 147 -18.97 -9.11 -13.13
CA THR A 147 -20.26 -9.51 -12.57
C THR A 147 -21.11 -8.28 -12.24
N GLU A 148 -22.22 -8.12 -12.92
CA GLU A 148 -23.16 -7.05 -12.62
C GLU A 148 -23.92 -7.35 -11.31
N GLY A 149 -24.21 -6.31 -10.53
CA GLY A 149 -25.02 -6.40 -9.31
C GLY A 149 -24.27 -6.71 -8.01
N ILE A 150 -22.97 -7.02 -8.05
CA ILE A 150 -22.16 -7.18 -6.83
C ILE A 150 -21.66 -5.82 -6.37
N SER A 151 -21.87 -5.48 -5.09
CA SER A 151 -21.29 -4.26 -4.50
C SER A 151 -19.79 -4.44 -4.25
N LEU A 152 -19.00 -3.40 -4.53
CA LEU A 152 -17.57 -3.38 -4.21
C LEU A 152 -17.30 -3.62 -2.71
N LEU A 153 -18.21 -3.15 -1.85
CA LEU A 153 -18.12 -3.41 -0.40
C LEU A 153 -18.18 -4.90 -0.07
N ASN A 154 -19.02 -5.68 -0.77
CA ASN A 154 -19.09 -7.13 -0.55
C ASN A 154 -17.78 -7.82 -0.96
N ILE A 155 -17.16 -7.36 -2.03
CA ILE A 155 -15.83 -7.82 -2.46
C ILE A 155 -14.76 -7.46 -1.41
N ALA A 156 -14.80 -6.25 -0.86
CA ALA A 156 -13.89 -5.83 0.19
C ALA A 156 -14.07 -6.65 1.49
N ILE A 157 -15.30 -6.95 1.88
CA ILE A 157 -15.61 -7.85 3.02
C ILE A 157 -14.98 -9.23 2.79
N LEU A 158 -15.21 -9.81 1.62
CA LEU A 158 -14.66 -11.12 1.27
C LEU A 158 -13.13 -11.11 1.27
N PHE A 159 -12.53 -10.08 0.66
CA PHE A 159 -11.08 -9.89 0.65
C PHE A 159 -10.49 -9.78 2.06
N VAL A 160 -11.08 -8.97 2.94
CA VAL A 160 -10.59 -8.77 4.31
C VAL A 160 -10.66 -10.07 5.11
N VAL A 161 -11.77 -10.80 5.03
CA VAL A 161 -11.91 -12.07 5.77
C VAL A 161 -10.89 -13.10 5.29
N ILE A 162 -10.82 -13.35 3.97
CA ILE A 162 -9.89 -14.31 3.40
C ILE A 162 -8.44 -13.86 3.61
N GLY A 163 -8.14 -12.58 3.41
CA GLY A 163 -6.81 -12.02 3.58
C GLY A 163 -6.28 -12.15 5.01
N ILE A 164 -7.12 -11.91 6.03
CA ILE A 164 -6.77 -12.16 7.44
C ILE A 164 -6.46 -13.65 7.67
N ILE A 165 -7.30 -14.54 7.16
CA ILE A 165 -7.11 -16.00 7.28
C ILE A 165 -5.79 -16.41 6.63
N VAL A 166 -5.56 -16.03 5.39
CA VAL A 166 -4.34 -16.34 4.64
C VAL A 166 -3.10 -15.82 5.36
N SER A 167 -3.12 -14.57 5.83
CA SER A 167 -1.97 -13.95 6.49
C SER A 167 -1.60 -14.66 7.79
N ILE A 168 -2.58 -15.00 8.62
CA ILE A 168 -2.32 -15.68 9.90
C ILE A 168 -1.89 -17.13 9.68
N LEU A 169 -2.55 -17.85 8.76
CA LEU A 169 -2.21 -19.24 8.49
C LEU A 169 -0.85 -19.40 7.82
N ALA A 170 -0.44 -18.46 7.01
CA ALA A 170 0.90 -18.47 6.39
C ALA A 170 2.02 -18.34 7.44
N LEU A 171 1.82 -17.52 8.47
CA LEU A 171 2.83 -17.26 9.51
C LEU A 171 2.84 -18.32 10.62
N ASP A 172 1.66 -18.67 11.10
CA ASP A 172 1.51 -19.52 12.30
C ASP A 172 1.12 -20.97 11.99
N GLY A 173 0.66 -21.26 10.77
CA GLY A 173 0.07 -22.53 10.41
C GLY A 173 -1.33 -22.74 11.02
N TRP A 174 -1.88 -23.94 10.84
CA TRP A 174 -3.20 -24.30 11.37
C TRP A 174 -3.09 -24.78 12.81
N ASN A 175 -3.37 -23.90 13.76
CA ASN A 175 -3.33 -24.22 15.18
C ASN A 175 -4.38 -23.42 15.97
N ARG A 176 -4.55 -23.72 17.26
CA ARG A 176 -5.54 -23.02 18.12
C ARG A 176 -5.23 -21.52 18.28
N SER A 177 -3.96 -21.16 18.28
CA SER A 177 -3.53 -19.75 18.31
C SER A 177 -4.03 -19.01 17.09
N SER A 178 -3.88 -19.60 15.92
CA SER A 178 -4.34 -19.00 14.65
C SER A 178 -5.85 -18.75 14.67
N ILE A 179 -6.64 -19.69 15.20
CA ILE A 179 -8.10 -19.53 15.32
C ILE A 179 -8.44 -18.33 16.22
N ILE A 180 -7.75 -18.20 17.37
CA ILE A 180 -7.94 -17.07 18.29
C ILE A 180 -7.60 -15.75 17.58
N LYS A 181 -6.45 -15.70 16.89
CA LYS A 181 -6.00 -14.51 16.16
C LYS A 181 -6.97 -14.13 15.05
N ILE A 182 -7.41 -15.08 14.23
CA ILE A 182 -8.39 -14.87 13.16
C ILE A 182 -9.71 -14.31 13.73
N SER A 183 -10.27 -14.98 14.74
CA SER A 183 -11.53 -14.56 15.34
C SER A 183 -11.43 -13.18 15.97
N ALA A 184 -10.34 -12.88 16.69
CA ALA A 184 -10.12 -11.57 17.29
C ALA A 184 -9.92 -10.48 16.25
N ALA A 185 -9.13 -10.73 15.19
CA ALA A 185 -8.89 -9.77 14.13
C ALA A 185 -10.17 -9.45 13.35
N VAL A 186 -10.88 -10.46 12.89
CA VAL A 186 -12.15 -10.29 12.16
C VAL A 186 -13.15 -9.51 13.02
N THR A 187 -13.36 -9.91 14.28
CA THR A 187 -14.29 -9.20 15.18
C THR A 187 -13.90 -7.75 15.38
N SER A 188 -12.61 -7.47 15.57
CA SER A 188 -12.12 -6.09 15.80
C SER A 188 -12.30 -5.20 14.58
N VAL A 189 -11.96 -5.72 13.39
CA VAL A 189 -12.10 -4.99 12.13
C VAL A 189 -13.56 -4.65 11.86
N PHE A 190 -14.46 -5.64 11.96
CA PHE A 190 -15.88 -5.41 11.69
C PHE A 190 -16.54 -4.54 12.73
N LEU A 191 -16.14 -4.62 14.00
CA LEU A 191 -16.63 -3.72 15.04
C LEU A 191 -16.22 -2.27 14.80
N ALA A 192 -14.95 -2.03 14.46
CA ALA A 192 -14.47 -0.68 14.15
C ALA A 192 -15.15 -0.13 12.89
N PHE A 193 -15.26 -0.95 11.85
CA PHE A 193 -15.97 -0.58 10.62
C PHE A 193 -17.45 -0.26 10.87
N PHE A 194 -18.12 -1.06 11.70
CA PHE A 194 -19.53 -0.84 12.06
C PHE A 194 -19.70 0.49 12.83
N ILE A 195 -18.82 0.80 13.78
CA ILE A 195 -18.87 2.08 14.51
C ILE A 195 -18.65 3.24 13.51
N CYS A 196 -17.69 3.12 12.60
CA CYS A 196 -17.45 4.12 11.55
C CYS A 196 -18.70 4.32 10.69
N LEU A 197 -19.30 3.22 10.22
CA LEU A 197 -20.52 3.24 9.41
C LEU A 197 -21.71 3.89 10.14
N LEU A 198 -21.90 3.58 11.42
CA LEU A 198 -22.95 4.20 12.24
C LEU A 198 -22.73 5.71 12.36
N THR A 199 -21.48 6.13 12.61
CA THR A 199 -21.13 7.54 12.71
C THR A 199 -21.39 8.27 11.39
N MET A 200 -20.95 7.72 10.27
CA MET A 200 -21.19 8.30 8.94
C MET A 200 -22.69 8.41 8.64
N ASN A 201 -23.48 7.38 8.94
CA ASN A 201 -24.92 7.40 8.73
C ASN A 201 -25.62 8.45 9.63
N HIS A 202 -25.20 8.56 10.90
CA HIS A 202 -25.76 9.53 11.83
C HIS A 202 -25.52 10.98 11.39
N TRP A 203 -24.30 11.28 10.94
CA TRP A 203 -23.92 12.60 10.47
C TRP A 203 -24.25 12.85 9.00
N LYS A 204 -24.87 11.88 8.29
CA LYS A 204 -25.24 11.95 6.87
C LYS A 204 -24.07 12.37 5.97
N ASP A 205 -22.89 11.82 6.26
CA ASP A 205 -21.64 12.07 5.55
C ASP A 205 -21.22 13.58 5.47
N LYS A 206 -21.70 14.42 6.39
CA LYS A 206 -21.38 15.86 6.41
C LYS A 206 -19.88 16.08 6.58
N GLY A 207 -19.29 16.89 5.70
CA GLY A 207 -17.86 17.21 5.72
C GLY A 207 -16.97 16.22 4.98
N LEU A 208 -17.53 15.14 4.43
CA LEU A 208 -16.81 14.20 3.58
C LEU A 208 -16.91 14.64 2.11
N ARG A 209 -15.76 14.83 1.48
CA ARG A 209 -15.65 15.29 0.09
C ARG A 209 -15.35 14.13 -0.84
N TYR A 210 -16.37 13.33 -1.18
CA TYR A 210 -16.19 12.17 -2.07
C TYR A 210 -15.81 12.54 -3.50
N GLU A 211 -16.09 13.78 -3.90
CA GLU A 211 -15.76 14.34 -5.22
C GLU A 211 -14.25 14.34 -5.47
N GLU A 212 -13.48 14.37 -4.40
CA GLU A 212 -12.01 14.40 -4.43
C GLU A 212 -11.37 13.01 -4.65
N LEU A 213 -12.16 11.95 -4.64
CA LEU A 213 -11.67 10.64 -5.00
C LEU A 213 -11.36 10.63 -6.50
N ASN A 214 -10.08 10.67 -6.85
CA ASN A 214 -9.59 10.68 -8.23
C ASN A 214 -10.17 9.53 -9.04
N TYR A 215 -10.58 9.81 -10.28
CA TYR A 215 -11.04 8.82 -11.28
C TYR A 215 -12.31 8.05 -10.90
N LEU A 216 -13.15 8.56 -9.99
CA LEU A 216 -14.33 7.85 -9.57
C LEU A 216 -15.57 8.21 -10.40
N THR A 217 -16.03 7.22 -11.13
CA THR A 217 -17.43 7.08 -11.50
C THR A 217 -18.18 6.43 -10.33
N ARG A 218 -19.45 6.77 -10.15
CA ARG A 218 -20.33 6.27 -9.07
C ARG A 218 -20.22 4.73 -8.87
N PRO A 219 -20.37 4.21 -7.62
CA PRO A 219 -20.78 4.88 -6.37
C PRO A 219 -19.60 5.19 -5.42
N TYR A 220 -19.29 6.46 -5.17
CA TYR A 220 -18.12 6.88 -4.37
C TYR A 220 -18.14 6.33 -2.94
N ARG A 221 -19.31 6.30 -2.31
CA ARG A 221 -19.46 5.85 -0.92
C ARG A 221 -19.05 4.39 -0.75
N SER A 222 -19.44 3.53 -1.68
CA SER A 222 -19.07 2.11 -1.64
C SER A 222 -17.56 1.92 -1.78
N VAL A 223 -16.91 2.68 -2.67
CA VAL A 223 -15.45 2.66 -2.85
C VAL A 223 -14.75 3.14 -1.58
N PHE A 224 -15.21 4.25 -1.01
CA PHE A 224 -14.65 4.78 0.22
C PHE A 224 -14.78 3.81 1.39
N LEU A 225 -15.98 3.26 1.63
CA LEU A 225 -16.22 2.26 2.68
C LEU A 225 -15.35 1.01 2.50
N SER A 226 -15.16 0.56 1.26
CA SER A 226 -14.27 -0.56 0.95
C SER A 226 -12.83 -0.25 1.33
N SER A 227 -12.36 0.96 1.03
CA SER A 227 -11.01 1.40 1.38
C SER A 227 -10.81 1.54 2.89
N VAL A 228 -11.82 2.05 3.62
CA VAL A 228 -11.82 2.14 5.09
C VAL A 228 -11.73 0.75 5.71
N LEU A 229 -12.52 -0.21 5.21
CA LEU A 229 -12.53 -1.59 5.72
C LEU A 229 -11.17 -2.28 5.52
N ILE A 230 -10.59 -2.19 4.32
CA ILE A 230 -9.27 -2.77 4.00
C ILE A 230 -8.18 -2.09 4.84
N GLY A 231 -8.20 -0.77 4.94
CA GLY A 231 -7.22 -0.01 5.72
C GLY A 231 -7.27 -0.32 7.22
N THR A 232 -8.48 -0.51 7.77
CA THR A 232 -8.66 -0.91 9.17
C THR A 232 -8.09 -2.31 9.43
N ALA A 233 -8.19 -3.22 8.47
CA ALA A 233 -7.72 -4.60 8.62
C ALA A 233 -6.21 -4.69 8.84
N GLY A 234 -5.39 -3.89 8.14
CA GLY A 234 -3.93 -3.95 8.22
C GLY A 234 -3.39 -3.72 9.64
N GLY A 235 -3.64 -2.54 10.22
CA GLY A 235 -3.14 -2.20 11.55
C GLY A 235 -3.76 -3.05 12.67
N THR A 236 -5.03 -3.45 12.51
CA THR A 236 -5.73 -4.34 13.45
C THR A 236 -5.09 -5.72 13.50
N LEU A 237 -4.76 -6.29 12.32
CA LEU A 237 -4.15 -7.61 12.21
C LEU A 237 -2.81 -7.67 12.94
N ASP A 238 -1.92 -6.72 12.71
CA ASP A 238 -0.60 -6.66 13.34
C ASP A 238 -0.70 -6.53 14.86
N THR A 239 -1.65 -5.71 15.33
CA THR A 239 -1.90 -5.53 16.77
C THR A 239 -2.39 -6.82 17.43
N VAL A 240 -3.35 -7.53 16.80
CA VAL A 240 -3.87 -8.80 17.32
C VAL A 240 -2.77 -9.86 17.39
N ILE A 241 -1.98 -9.99 16.32
CA ILE A 241 -0.86 -10.96 16.28
C ILE A 241 0.12 -10.67 17.41
N THR A 242 0.53 -9.41 17.58
CA THR A 242 1.50 -9.00 18.60
C THR A 242 0.97 -9.22 20.02
N VAL A 243 -0.26 -8.81 20.31
CA VAL A 243 -0.85 -8.99 21.64
C VAL A 243 -0.99 -10.47 22.00
N ILE A 244 -1.56 -11.29 21.10
CA ILE A 244 -1.78 -12.71 21.37
C ILE A 244 -0.46 -13.45 21.49
N ALA A 245 0.53 -13.19 20.62
CA ALA A 245 1.85 -13.81 20.71
C ALA A 245 2.53 -13.51 22.07
N THR A 246 2.42 -12.28 22.55
CA THR A 246 2.95 -11.91 23.88
C THR A 246 2.23 -12.64 25.00
N LEU A 247 0.90 -12.75 24.95
CA LEU A 247 0.12 -13.48 25.98
C LEU A 247 0.43 -14.97 25.98
N GLU A 248 0.69 -15.56 24.82
CA GLU A 248 1.12 -16.96 24.68
C GLU A 248 2.48 -17.18 25.31
N GLU A 249 3.44 -16.30 25.03
CA GLU A 249 4.79 -16.40 25.59
C GLU A 249 4.77 -16.24 27.10
N LEU A 250 4.04 -15.26 27.64
CA LEU A 250 3.85 -15.11 29.09
C LEU A 250 3.22 -16.34 29.73
N THR A 251 2.27 -16.97 29.04
CA THR A 251 1.61 -18.17 29.56
C THR A 251 2.54 -19.41 29.52
N LYS A 252 3.46 -19.49 28.55
CA LYS A 252 4.51 -20.55 28.52
C LYS A 252 5.51 -20.37 29.64
N GLN A 253 5.97 -19.14 29.89
CA GLN A 253 6.94 -18.83 30.94
C GLN A 253 6.33 -18.93 32.34
N GLN A 254 5.06 -18.54 32.49
CA GLN A 254 4.35 -18.57 33.77
C GLN A 254 2.99 -19.28 33.64
N PRO A 255 2.93 -20.62 33.67
CA PRO A 255 1.68 -21.35 33.45
C PRO A 255 0.56 -21.04 34.46
N LYS A 256 0.92 -20.60 35.68
CA LYS A 256 -0.03 -20.21 36.75
C LYS A 256 -0.41 -18.74 36.75
N ILE A 257 0.01 -17.95 35.75
CA ILE A 257 -0.32 -16.52 35.64
C ILE A 257 -1.84 -16.29 35.69
N SER A 258 -2.30 -15.31 36.47
CA SER A 258 -3.73 -15.00 36.63
C SER A 258 -4.32 -14.32 35.41
N ALA A 259 -5.63 -14.44 35.21
CA ALA A 259 -6.35 -13.75 34.14
C ALA A 259 -6.21 -12.21 34.25
N LYS A 260 -6.18 -11.68 35.48
CA LYS A 260 -5.99 -10.25 35.75
C LYS A 260 -4.60 -9.78 35.29
N GLN A 261 -3.56 -10.56 35.57
CA GLN A 261 -2.19 -10.24 35.12
C GLN A 261 -2.08 -10.30 33.58
N LEU A 262 -2.68 -11.31 32.92
CA LEU A 262 -2.72 -11.39 31.47
C LEU A 262 -3.47 -10.19 30.86
N TRP A 263 -4.58 -9.76 31.46
CA TRP A 263 -5.30 -8.57 31.02
C TRP A 263 -4.42 -7.32 31.10
N LEU A 264 -3.74 -7.12 32.24
CA LEU A 264 -2.84 -5.99 32.44
C LEU A 264 -1.66 -5.99 31.46
N SER A 265 -1.04 -7.16 31.27
CA SER A 265 0.07 -7.32 30.32
C SER A 265 -0.36 -7.07 28.87
N GLY A 266 -1.48 -7.63 28.44
CA GLY A 266 -2.01 -7.39 27.09
C GLY A 266 -2.35 -5.91 26.85
N ARG A 267 -2.92 -5.25 27.86
CA ARG A 267 -3.17 -3.80 27.81
C ARG A 267 -1.88 -2.97 27.76
N GLN A 268 -0.83 -3.39 28.46
CA GLN A 268 0.46 -2.68 28.43
C GLN A 268 1.10 -2.78 27.05
N VAL A 269 1.20 -3.98 26.49
CA VAL A 269 1.70 -4.20 25.13
C VAL A 269 0.87 -3.41 24.12
N GLY A 270 -0.45 -3.44 24.27
CA GLY A 270 -1.34 -2.68 23.42
C GLY A 270 -1.07 -1.17 23.43
N ARG A 271 -0.79 -0.58 24.59
CA ARG A 271 -0.43 0.85 24.70
C ARG A 271 0.82 1.19 23.90
N ASP A 272 1.83 0.33 23.94
CA ASP A 272 3.10 0.57 23.24
C ASP A 272 2.89 0.50 21.71
N VAL A 273 1.96 -0.36 21.26
CA VAL A 273 1.63 -0.54 19.85
C VAL A 273 0.73 0.58 19.29
N ILE A 274 -0.26 1.05 20.06
CA ILE A 274 -1.22 2.08 19.59
C ILE A 274 -0.52 3.30 19.03
N GLY A 275 0.43 3.88 19.78
CA GLY A 275 1.09 5.11 19.38
C GLY A 275 1.87 5.00 18.08
N SER A 276 2.61 3.91 17.90
CA SER A 276 3.38 3.66 16.69
C SER A 276 2.48 3.37 15.49
N MET A 277 1.49 2.49 15.64
CA MET A 277 0.62 2.08 14.55
C MET A 277 -0.32 3.19 14.08
N ALA A 278 -0.88 3.98 15.00
CA ALA A 278 -1.71 5.14 14.63
C ALA A 278 -0.92 6.18 13.83
N ASN A 279 0.33 6.45 14.23
CA ASN A 279 1.22 7.34 13.48
C ASN A 279 1.58 6.78 12.11
N ILE A 280 1.85 5.46 11.99
CA ILE A 280 2.11 4.82 10.70
C ILE A 280 0.91 5.03 9.77
N LEU A 281 -0.32 4.78 10.24
CA LEU A 281 -1.53 4.99 9.44
C LEU A 281 -1.66 6.47 9.01
N LEU A 282 -1.42 7.41 9.91
CA LEU A 282 -1.46 8.84 9.60
C LEU A 282 -0.48 9.19 8.48
N PHE A 283 0.79 8.77 8.61
CA PHE A 283 1.81 9.06 7.60
C PHE A 283 1.53 8.37 6.26
N VAL A 284 1.05 7.13 6.27
CA VAL A 284 0.71 6.39 5.04
C VAL A 284 -0.39 7.11 4.27
N TYR A 285 -1.49 7.48 4.92
CA TYR A 285 -2.61 8.14 4.25
C TYR A 285 -2.27 9.56 3.81
N ILE A 286 -1.62 10.36 4.66
CA ILE A 286 -1.19 11.71 4.27
C ILE A 286 -0.18 11.67 3.13
N SER A 287 0.79 10.73 3.16
CA SER A 287 1.79 10.62 2.08
C SER A 287 1.15 10.34 0.73
N GLY A 288 0.07 9.55 0.70
CA GLY A 288 -0.71 9.30 -0.51
C GLY A 288 -1.41 10.55 -1.06
N ALA A 289 -1.78 11.49 -0.19
CA ALA A 289 -2.43 12.73 -0.58
C ALA A 289 -1.44 13.86 -0.99
N ILE A 290 -0.14 13.74 -0.65
CA ILE A 290 0.85 14.79 -0.92
C ILE A 290 0.86 15.26 -2.39
N PRO A 291 0.83 14.41 -3.42
CA PRO A 291 0.83 14.87 -4.81
C PRO A 291 -0.35 15.80 -5.12
N SER A 292 -1.56 15.43 -4.67
CA SER A 292 -2.75 16.26 -4.84
C SER A 292 -2.64 17.58 -4.08
N LEU A 293 -2.16 17.55 -2.82
CA LEU A 293 -1.96 18.76 -2.02
C LEU A 293 -0.99 19.73 -2.70
N LEU A 294 0.14 19.24 -3.23
CA LEU A 294 1.12 20.07 -3.92
C LEU A 294 0.56 20.69 -5.18
N LEU A 295 -0.27 19.98 -5.93
CA LEU A 295 -0.90 20.43 -7.15
C LEU A 295 -1.87 21.59 -6.88
N TYR A 296 -2.72 21.47 -5.88
CA TYR A 296 -3.68 22.51 -5.51
C TYR A 296 -3.02 23.74 -4.89
N LEU A 297 -2.02 23.53 -4.01
CA LEU A 297 -1.23 24.64 -3.46
C LEU A 297 -0.43 25.36 -4.57
N GLY A 298 0.11 24.62 -5.55
CA GLY A 298 0.78 25.18 -6.71
C GLY A 298 -0.14 26.03 -7.58
N ASN A 299 -1.42 25.68 -7.65
CA ASN A 299 -2.48 26.43 -8.35
C ASN A 299 -3.10 27.54 -7.49
N GLN A 300 -2.40 28.00 -6.44
CA GLN A 300 -2.76 29.12 -5.57
C GLN A 300 -4.05 28.92 -4.74
N TRP A 301 -4.47 27.67 -4.52
CA TRP A 301 -5.53 27.40 -3.57
C TRP A 301 -5.06 27.70 -2.13
N SER A 302 -5.98 28.17 -1.29
CA SER A 302 -5.62 28.40 0.11
C SER A 302 -5.31 27.08 0.82
N PHE A 303 -4.35 27.10 1.77
CA PHE A 303 -3.98 25.91 2.55
C PHE A 303 -5.20 25.30 3.26
N LYS A 304 -6.09 26.16 3.81
CA LYS A 304 -7.29 25.70 4.49
C LYS A 304 -8.23 24.93 3.56
N GLU A 305 -8.53 25.46 2.39
CA GLU A 305 -9.42 24.81 1.42
C GLU A 305 -8.80 23.51 0.91
N THR A 306 -7.50 23.53 0.62
CA THR A 306 -6.77 22.32 0.18
C THR A 306 -6.86 21.20 1.22
N VAL A 307 -6.63 21.50 2.50
CA VAL A 307 -6.74 20.51 3.58
C VAL A 307 -8.18 20.03 3.77
N GLU A 308 -9.16 20.93 3.79
CA GLU A 308 -10.57 20.55 3.96
C GLU A 308 -11.06 19.64 2.84
N GLN A 309 -10.63 19.87 1.61
CA GLN A 309 -11.07 19.08 0.47
C GLN A 309 -10.33 17.73 0.39
N HIS A 310 -9.00 17.74 0.41
CA HIS A 310 -8.21 16.56 0.11
C HIS A 310 -7.90 15.65 1.29
N LEU A 311 -7.91 16.16 2.52
CA LEU A 311 -7.56 15.37 3.70
C LEU A 311 -8.76 14.89 4.50
N SER A 312 -9.98 15.34 4.22
CA SER A 312 -11.17 14.94 4.99
C SER A 312 -11.40 13.42 4.99
N LEU A 313 -11.28 12.78 3.85
CA LEU A 313 -11.42 11.34 3.69
C LEU A 313 -10.24 10.57 4.29
N GLU A 314 -9.02 11.11 4.15
CA GLU A 314 -7.81 10.49 4.69
C GLU A 314 -7.82 10.50 6.22
N PHE A 315 -8.23 11.59 6.85
CA PHE A 315 -8.41 11.65 8.29
C PHE A 315 -9.44 10.64 8.81
N LEU A 316 -10.56 10.47 8.10
CA LEU A 316 -11.55 9.46 8.51
C LEU A 316 -10.98 8.03 8.40
N ARG A 317 -10.19 7.73 7.36
CA ARG A 317 -9.48 6.43 7.25
C ARG A 317 -8.52 6.21 8.41
N VAL A 318 -7.74 7.23 8.76
CA VAL A 318 -6.82 7.17 9.92
C VAL A 318 -7.57 6.91 11.21
N ILE A 319 -8.67 7.64 11.46
CA ILE A 319 -9.48 7.48 12.67
C ILE A 319 -10.10 6.08 12.73
N ALA A 320 -10.70 5.61 11.64
CA ALA A 320 -11.30 4.28 11.57
C ALA A 320 -10.27 3.16 11.78
N GLY A 321 -9.10 3.26 11.13
CA GLY A 321 -8.00 2.33 11.31
C GLY A 321 -7.45 2.34 12.74
N SER A 322 -7.24 3.52 13.32
CA SER A 322 -6.79 3.66 14.71
C SER A 322 -7.82 3.12 15.72
N LEU A 323 -9.11 3.30 15.45
CA LEU A 323 -10.18 2.70 16.26
C LEU A 323 -10.09 1.16 16.21
N GLY A 324 -9.84 0.58 15.03
CA GLY A 324 -9.62 -0.86 14.88
C GLY A 324 -8.46 -1.37 15.73
N ILE A 325 -7.33 -0.65 15.72
CA ILE A 325 -6.15 -0.96 16.55
C ILE A 325 -6.52 -0.92 18.05
N VAL A 326 -7.18 0.14 18.51
CA VAL A 326 -7.55 0.29 19.92
C VAL A 326 -8.52 -0.80 20.38
N LEU A 327 -9.54 -1.11 19.58
CA LEU A 327 -10.53 -2.15 19.90
C LEU A 327 -9.94 -3.55 19.84
N SER A 328 -8.95 -3.78 19.00
CA SER A 328 -8.33 -5.09 18.86
C SER A 328 -7.64 -5.59 20.13
N ILE A 329 -7.13 -4.68 20.96
CA ILE A 329 -6.41 -5.04 22.19
C ILE A 329 -7.34 -5.73 23.19
N PRO A 330 -8.44 -5.11 23.68
CA PRO A 330 -9.35 -5.79 24.59
C PRO A 330 -9.98 -7.04 23.98
N ILE A 331 -10.31 -7.01 22.69
CA ILE A 331 -10.92 -8.16 22.01
C ILE A 331 -9.92 -9.33 21.95
N ALA A 332 -8.66 -9.11 21.58
CA ALA A 332 -7.63 -10.15 21.55
C ALA A 332 -7.42 -10.79 22.92
N VAL A 333 -7.33 -9.97 23.98
CA VAL A 333 -7.18 -10.47 25.35
C VAL A 333 -8.41 -11.28 25.78
N LEU A 334 -9.63 -10.81 25.48
CA LEU A 334 -10.86 -11.53 25.81
C LEU A 334 -10.95 -12.89 25.12
N PHE A 335 -10.68 -12.94 23.81
CA PHE A 335 -10.66 -14.22 23.07
C PHE A 335 -9.60 -15.18 23.61
N PHE A 336 -8.41 -14.68 23.91
CA PHE A 336 -7.34 -15.48 24.52
C PHE A 336 -7.75 -16.06 25.87
N LEU A 337 -8.34 -15.25 26.76
CA LEU A 337 -8.80 -15.67 28.07
C LEU A 337 -9.98 -16.64 28.00
N ALA A 338 -10.91 -16.44 27.07
CA ALA A 338 -12.05 -17.33 26.86
C ALA A 338 -11.58 -18.74 26.48
N VAL A 339 -10.67 -18.87 25.50
CA VAL A 339 -10.14 -20.18 25.10
C VAL A 339 -9.30 -20.83 26.20
N ARG A 340 -8.59 -20.04 27.01
CA ARG A 340 -7.83 -20.56 28.16
C ARG A 340 -8.74 -21.11 29.25
N ARG A 341 -9.92 -20.50 29.50
CA ARG A 341 -10.91 -21.03 30.46
C ARG A 341 -11.49 -22.38 30.05
N LEU A 342 -11.67 -22.59 28.74
CA LEU A 342 -12.19 -23.87 28.21
C LEU A 342 -11.18 -25.01 28.30
N LYS A 343 -9.91 -24.73 28.65
CA LYS A 343 -8.86 -25.72 28.86
C LYS A 343 -8.71 -26.18 30.32
N LYS A 344 -9.36 -25.48 31.25
CA LYS A 344 -9.42 -25.87 32.67
C LYS A 344 -10.68 -26.68 32.96
#